data_ccf1007c069fc73536ec5dc182edc343
#
_entry.id   ccf1007c069fc73536ec5dc182edc343
#
_cell.length_a   1.000
_cell.length_b   1.000
_cell.length_c   1.000
_cell.angle_alpha   90.00
_cell.angle_beta   90.00
_cell.angle_gamma   90.00
#
_symmetry.space_group_name_H-M   'P 1'
#
loop_
_entity.id
_entity.type
_entity.pdbx_description
1 polymer ?
#
loop_
_entity_poly.entity_id
_entity_poly.type
_entity_poly.pdbx_seq_one_letter_code
_entity_poly.pdbx_strand_id
1 'polypeptide(L)'
;MSAHIIDGKAFAAKVRGQVAEHVNRIKEENGITPGLAVVLVGEDPASQVYVRSKGKQTLEAGMNSYEHKLDADTSQDDLLKLIADLNADADVHGILVQLPLPKHLNEDLVINSIAPEKDVDGFHISNVGLLGTGQKSMVPCTPLGCLMMLRDYHGSLSGMNAVVIGRSNIVGKPMAQLLLGDSCTVTIAHSRTKDLPAVVRGADIVVAAVGRPEMVPGDWIQPGATVIDVGINRIDKPEGGTRLVGDVDYASCAEVAGAITPVPGGVGPMTIACLLANTVTACCRIHGLVEPEGLTA
;
A
#
# COMPACT_ATOMS: atom_id res chain seq x y z
N MET A 1 29.18 -0.54 8.61
CA MET A 1 28.81 0.34 7.48
C MET A 1 27.36 0.71 7.67
N SER A 2 26.95 1.94 7.44
CA SER A 2 25.56 2.36 7.53
C SER A 2 24.73 1.65 6.43
N ALA A 3 23.51 1.25 6.74
CA ALA A 3 22.59 0.64 5.77
C ALA A 3 22.35 1.54 4.55
N HIS A 4 22.15 0.95 3.40
CA HIS A 4 21.62 1.65 2.22
C HIS A 4 20.20 2.16 2.51
N ILE A 5 19.95 3.44 2.26
CA ILE A 5 18.61 4.02 2.46
C ILE A 5 17.77 3.75 1.21
N ILE A 6 16.69 2.99 1.36
CA ILE A 6 15.69 2.80 0.31
C ILE A 6 14.77 4.02 0.32
N ASP A 7 15.05 5.01 -0.54
CA ASP A 7 14.28 6.26 -0.63
C ASP A 7 12.95 6.05 -1.36
N GLY A 8 11.92 5.70 -0.61
CA GLY A 8 10.58 5.48 -1.15
C GLY A 8 9.95 6.74 -1.73
N LYS A 9 10.35 7.94 -1.28
CA LYS A 9 9.86 9.20 -1.84
C LYS A 9 10.38 9.41 -3.27
N ALA A 10 11.68 9.18 -3.48
CA ALA A 10 12.28 9.27 -4.81
C ALA A 10 11.71 8.20 -5.75
N PHE A 11 11.57 6.97 -5.25
CA PHE A 11 11.00 5.86 -6.03
C PHE A 11 9.53 6.10 -6.40
N ALA A 12 8.71 6.59 -5.47
CA ALA A 12 7.33 6.97 -5.73
C ALA A 12 7.20 8.09 -6.77
N ALA A 13 8.14 9.04 -6.80
CA ALA A 13 8.16 10.09 -7.84
C ALA A 13 8.41 9.48 -9.22
N LYS A 14 9.34 8.51 -9.34
CA LYS A 14 9.59 7.75 -10.58
C LYS A 14 8.32 7.01 -11.05
N VAL A 15 7.68 6.27 -10.15
CA VAL A 15 6.44 5.52 -10.47
C VAL A 15 5.32 6.47 -10.93
N ARG A 16 5.11 7.59 -10.24
CA ARG A 16 4.11 8.59 -10.67
C ARG A 16 4.42 9.20 -12.03
N GLY A 17 5.70 9.41 -12.35
CA GLY A 17 6.11 9.83 -13.70
C GLY A 17 5.68 8.83 -14.76
N GLN A 18 5.96 7.54 -14.55
CA GLN A 18 5.53 6.47 -15.45
C GLN A 18 3.99 6.40 -15.57
N VAL A 19 3.26 6.53 -14.45
CA VAL A 19 1.79 6.62 -14.45
C VAL A 19 1.31 7.78 -15.34
N ALA A 20 1.88 8.97 -15.19
CA ALA A 20 1.49 10.14 -15.99
C ALA A 20 1.75 9.95 -17.49
N GLU A 21 2.86 9.30 -17.86
CA GLU A 21 3.15 8.94 -19.25
C GLU A 21 2.09 7.97 -19.81
N HIS A 22 1.70 6.94 -19.05
CA HIS A 22 0.63 6.02 -19.46
C HIS A 22 -0.73 6.70 -19.56
N VAL A 23 -1.07 7.59 -18.62
CA VAL A 23 -2.31 8.39 -18.67
C VAL A 23 -2.36 9.23 -19.94
N ASN A 24 -1.28 9.93 -20.26
CA ASN A 24 -1.21 10.74 -21.49
C ASN A 24 -1.40 9.89 -22.74
N ARG A 25 -0.74 8.74 -22.83
CA ARG A 25 -0.89 7.81 -23.95
C ARG A 25 -2.34 7.32 -24.09
N ILE A 26 -3.00 6.90 -23.01
CA ILE A 26 -4.41 6.47 -23.05
C ILE A 26 -5.31 7.60 -23.54
N LYS A 27 -5.07 8.83 -23.09
CA LYS A 27 -5.82 10.01 -23.54
C LYS A 27 -5.65 10.29 -25.04
N GLU A 28 -4.41 10.27 -25.51
CA GLU A 28 -4.10 10.59 -26.92
C GLU A 28 -4.60 9.51 -27.88
N GLU A 29 -4.42 8.24 -27.52
CA GLU A 29 -4.76 7.11 -28.40
C GLU A 29 -6.22 6.69 -28.32
N ASN A 30 -6.87 6.84 -27.17
CA ASN A 30 -8.21 6.29 -26.93
C ASN A 30 -9.25 7.33 -26.50
N GLY A 31 -8.85 8.58 -26.23
CA GLY A 31 -9.75 9.63 -25.73
C GLY A 31 -10.27 9.38 -24.32
N ILE A 32 -9.68 8.45 -23.56
CA ILE A 32 -10.12 8.04 -22.21
C ILE A 32 -9.22 8.69 -21.17
N THR A 33 -9.81 9.22 -20.11
CA THR A 33 -9.07 9.71 -18.94
C THR A 33 -9.34 8.80 -17.75
N PRO A 34 -8.33 8.10 -17.20
CA PRO A 34 -8.53 7.30 -15.99
C PRO A 34 -9.09 8.16 -14.85
N GLY A 35 -10.08 7.64 -14.13
CA GLY A 35 -10.77 8.34 -13.05
C GLY A 35 -10.71 7.56 -11.75
N LEU A 36 -10.33 8.23 -10.65
CA LEU A 36 -10.29 7.71 -9.29
C LEU A 36 -11.33 8.38 -8.41
N ALA A 37 -12.23 7.62 -7.83
CA ALA A 37 -13.15 8.06 -6.80
C ALA A 37 -12.60 7.71 -5.41
N VAL A 38 -12.56 8.72 -4.54
CA VAL A 38 -12.13 8.56 -3.13
C VAL A 38 -13.27 8.97 -2.23
N VAL A 39 -13.74 8.03 -1.41
CA VAL A 39 -14.82 8.24 -0.45
C VAL A 39 -14.23 8.35 0.96
N LEU A 40 -14.54 9.44 1.65
CA LEU A 40 -14.19 9.69 3.06
C LEU A 40 -15.46 9.83 3.88
N VAL A 41 -15.58 9.07 4.96
CA VAL A 41 -16.71 9.19 5.91
C VAL A 41 -16.18 9.73 7.22
N GLY A 42 -16.72 10.87 7.64
CA GLY A 42 -16.32 11.57 8.87
C GLY A 42 -15.12 12.50 8.70
N GLU A 43 -14.62 12.98 9.84
CA GLU A 43 -13.66 14.09 9.90
C GLU A 43 -12.33 13.70 10.55
N ASP A 44 -11.92 12.43 10.49
CA ASP A 44 -10.61 12.01 11.03
C ASP A 44 -9.47 12.83 10.38
N PRO A 45 -8.69 13.59 11.17
CA PRO A 45 -7.69 14.50 10.60
C PRO A 45 -6.58 13.79 9.79
N ALA A 46 -6.21 12.56 10.19
CA ALA A 46 -5.21 11.80 9.46
C ALA A 46 -5.75 11.36 8.10
N SER A 47 -6.99 10.84 8.06
CA SER A 47 -7.67 10.44 6.83
C SER A 47 -7.85 11.62 5.87
N GLN A 48 -8.21 12.81 6.38
CA GLN A 48 -8.33 14.03 5.55
C GLN A 48 -7.01 14.42 4.87
N VAL A 49 -5.87 14.31 5.57
CA VAL A 49 -4.54 14.60 5.00
C VAL A 49 -4.22 13.61 3.88
N TYR A 50 -4.50 12.31 4.08
CA TYR A 50 -4.27 11.28 3.08
C TYR A 50 -5.17 11.47 1.85
N VAL A 51 -6.45 11.72 2.04
CA VAL A 51 -7.42 11.96 0.93
C VAL A 51 -7.00 13.18 0.11
N ARG A 52 -6.68 14.30 0.76
CA ARG A 52 -6.18 15.51 0.06
C ARG A 52 -4.92 15.22 -0.74
N SER A 53 -3.98 14.46 -0.19
CA SER A 53 -2.74 14.08 -0.88
C SER A 53 -3.03 13.17 -2.09
N LYS A 54 -3.95 12.21 -1.96
CA LYS A 54 -4.40 11.33 -3.05
C LYS A 54 -5.02 12.14 -4.18
N GLY A 55 -6.00 13.00 -3.90
CA GLY A 55 -6.65 13.85 -4.89
C GLY A 55 -5.67 14.75 -5.64
N LYS A 56 -4.76 15.43 -4.92
CA LYS A 56 -3.71 16.25 -5.53
C LYS A 56 -2.84 15.43 -6.49
N GLN A 57 -2.33 14.28 -6.07
CA GLN A 57 -1.43 13.45 -6.89
C GLN A 57 -2.17 12.79 -8.06
N THR A 58 -3.46 12.48 -7.93
CA THR A 58 -4.32 12.01 -9.03
C THR A 58 -4.39 13.06 -10.13
N LEU A 59 -4.66 14.32 -9.78
CA LEU A 59 -4.72 15.43 -10.73
C LEU A 59 -3.34 15.72 -11.36
N GLU A 60 -2.26 15.68 -10.58
CA GLU A 60 -0.89 15.86 -11.07
C GLU A 60 -0.47 14.77 -12.07
N ALA A 61 -1.01 13.55 -11.93
CA ALA A 61 -0.82 12.47 -12.88
C ALA A 61 -1.71 12.60 -14.15
N GLY A 62 -2.51 13.65 -14.25
CA GLY A 62 -3.41 13.89 -15.40
C GLY A 62 -4.69 13.09 -15.40
N MET A 63 -5.05 12.44 -14.29
CA MET A 63 -6.26 11.64 -14.11
C MET A 63 -7.42 12.50 -13.59
N ASN A 64 -8.65 12.01 -13.73
CA ASN A 64 -9.82 12.59 -13.07
C ASN A 64 -9.85 12.18 -11.60
N SER A 65 -10.19 13.12 -10.70
CA SER A 65 -10.29 12.87 -9.26
C SER A 65 -11.69 13.25 -8.77
N TYR A 66 -12.40 12.27 -8.22
CA TYR A 66 -13.76 12.41 -7.68
C TYR A 66 -13.69 12.21 -6.16
N GLU A 67 -13.85 13.29 -5.40
CA GLU A 67 -13.78 13.25 -3.95
C GLU A 67 -15.17 13.33 -3.36
N HIS A 68 -15.57 12.31 -2.57
CA HIS A 68 -16.83 12.22 -1.88
C HIS A 68 -16.60 12.30 -0.38
N LYS A 69 -17.01 13.39 0.25
CA LYS A 69 -16.96 13.57 1.69
C LYS A 69 -18.36 13.39 2.25
N LEU A 70 -18.50 12.41 3.12
CA LEU A 70 -19.74 12.07 3.80
C LEU A 70 -19.64 12.40 5.29
N ASP A 71 -20.76 12.76 5.88
CA ASP A 71 -20.85 13.06 7.31
C ASP A 71 -20.56 11.80 8.15
N ALA A 72 -20.08 12.02 9.39
CA ALA A 72 -19.71 10.93 10.28
C ALA A 72 -20.89 10.02 10.68
N ASP A 73 -22.12 10.50 10.58
CA ASP A 73 -23.37 9.78 10.86
C ASP A 73 -24.04 9.19 9.61
N THR A 74 -23.37 9.25 8.45
CA THR A 74 -23.85 8.63 7.20
C THR A 74 -24.26 7.19 7.44
N SER A 75 -25.46 6.82 6.97
CA SER A 75 -25.95 5.46 7.12
C SER A 75 -25.22 4.45 6.25
N GLN A 76 -25.27 3.18 6.65
CA GLN A 76 -24.73 2.09 5.84
C GLN A 76 -25.36 2.04 4.44
N ASP A 77 -26.68 2.25 4.35
CA ASP A 77 -27.42 2.19 3.10
C ASP A 77 -27.06 3.35 2.16
N ASP A 78 -26.87 4.57 2.68
CA ASP A 78 -26.45 5.71 1.87
C ASP A 78 -25.02 5.51 1.32
N LEU A 79 -24.11 5.00 2.13
CA LEU A 79 -22.75 4.68 1.67
C LEU A 79 -22.75 3.59 0.60
N LEU A 80 -23.53 2.51 0.79
CA LEU A 80 -23.66 1.44 -0.21
C LEU A 80 -24.29 1.94 -1.50
N LYS A 81 -25.27 2.83 -1.43
CA LYS A 81 -25.86 3.47 -2.59
C LYS A 81 -24.84 4.30 -3.37
N LEU A 82 -24.05 5.14 -2.69
CA LEU A 82 -22.97 5.87 -3.35
C LEU A 82 -22.00 4.92 -4.06
N ILE A 83 -21.59 3.82 -3.42
CA ILE A 83 -20.70 2.83 -4.04
C ILE A 83 -21.35 2.20 -5.27
N ALA A 84 -22.64 1.87 -5.22
CA ALA A 84 -23.38 1.34 -6.38
C ALA A 84 -23.41 2.35 -7.53
N ASP A 85 -23.64 3.63 -7.25
CA ASP A 85 -23.61 4.71 -8.24
C ASP A 85 -22.20 4.83 -8.88
N LEU A 86 -21.12 4.78 -8.07
CA LEU A 86 -19.74 4.81 -8.55
C LEU A 86 -19.36 3.54 -9.35
N ASN A 87 -19.86 2.39 -8.96
CA ASN A 87 -19.68 1.14 -9.73
C ASN A 87 -20.31 1.26 -11.13
N ALA A 88 -21.45 1.92 -11.24
CA ALA A 88 -22.16 2.12 -12.51
C ALA A 88 -21.59 3.26 -13.38
N ASP A 89 -20.82 4.16 -12.79
CA ASP A 89 -20.24 5.31 -13.49
C ASP A 89 -19.09 4.87 -14.41
N ALA A 90 -19.24 5.13 -15.73
CA ALA A 90 -18.25 4.77 -16.74
C ALA A 90 -16.96 5.61 -16.68
N ASP A 91 -17.00 6.80 -16.07
CA ASP A 91 -15.84 7.68 -15.90
C ASP A 91 -15.01 7.34 -14.66
N VAL A 92 -15.55 6.48 -13.77
CA VAL A 92 -14.88 6.00 -12.56
C VAL A 92 -14.27 4.63 -12.83
N HIS A 93 -12.94 4.55 -12.83
CA HIS A 93 -12.18 3.33 -13.09
C HIS A 93 -11.60 2.71 -11.80
N GLY A 94 -11.42 3.52 -10.76
CA GLY A 94 -11.00 3.08 -9.44
C GLY A 94 -11.84 3.69 -8.34
N ILE A 95 -12.17 2.88 -7.34
CA ILE A 95 -12.91 3.31 -6.14
C ILE A 95 -12.06 2.97 -4.92
N LEU A 96 -11.88 3.95 -4.04
CA LEU A 96 -11.23 3.81 -2.75
C LEU A 96 -12.14 4.37 -1.66
N VAL A 97 -12.46 3.54 -0.68
CA VAL A 97 -13.11 3.99 0.56
C VAL A 97 -12.06 4.10 1.64
N GLN A 98 -11.81 5.33 2.12
CA GLN A 98 -10.75 5.60 3.09
C GLN A 98 -11.05 4.97 4.46
N LEU A 99 -10.21 4.04 4.87
CA LEU A 99 -10.27 3.42 6.20
C LEU A 99 -9.47 4.25 7.24
N PRO A 100 -9.84 4.15 8.54
CA PRO A 100 -10.96 3.37 9.09
C PRO A 100 -12.31 4.08 8.90
N LEU A 101 -13.38 3.30 8.84
CA LEU A 101 -14.74 3.81 8.84
C LEU A 101 -15.25 4.07 10.27
N PRO A 102 -16.28 4.94 10.46
CA PRO A 102 -17.01 5.04 11.71
C PRO A 102 -17.55 3.68 12.18
N LYS A 103 -17.53 3.42 13.48
CA LYS A 103 -17.80 2.08 14.08
C LYS A 103 -19.19 1.49 13.76
N HIS A 104 -20.16 2.31 13.37
CA HIS A 104 -21.49 1.84 13.01
C HIS A 104 -21.58 1.29 11.60
N LEU A 105 -20.55 1.51 10.77
CA LEU A 105 -20.46 1.00 9.42
C LEU A 105 -19.70 -0.34 9.40
N ASN A 106 -20.17 -1.26 8.58
CA ASN A 106 -19.53 -2.55 8.37
C ASN A 106 -18.49 -2.45 7.24
N GLU A 107 -17.21 -2.36 7.60
CA GLU A 107 -16.10 -2.21 6.64
C GLU A 107 -16.03 -3.36 5.63
N ASP A 108 -16.24 -4.61 6.06
CA ASP A 108 -16.19 -5.77 5.17
C ASP A 108 -17.31 -5.72 4.12
N LEU A 109 -18.51 -5.31 4.52
CA LEU A 109 -19.63 -5.14 3.60
C LEU A 109 -19.36 -4.02 2.59
N VAL A 110 -18.80 -2.90 3.05
CA VAL A 110 -18.45 -1.74 2.21
C VAL A 110 -17.39 -2.13 1.17
N ILE A 111 -16.30 -2.73 1.60
CA ILE A 111 -15.20 -3.17 0.71
C ILE A 111 -15.73 -4.16 -0.34
N ASN A 112 -16.53 -5.14 0.08
CA ASN A 112 -17.05 -6.16 -0.83
C ASN A 112 -18.25 -5.70 -1.69
N SER A 113 -18.72 -4.45 -1.53
CA SER A 113 -19.70 -3.84 -2.44
C SER A 113 -19.07 -3.08 -3.60
N ILE A 114 -17.76 -2.82 -3.56
CA ILE A 114 -17.00 -2.26 -4.69
C ILE A 114 -16.90 -3.34 -5.77
N ALA A 115 -17.11 -2.98 -7.04
CA ALA A 115 -16.87 -3.89 -8.15
C ALA A 115 -15.40 -4.34 -8.17
N PRO A 116 -15.09 -5.65 -8.20
CA PRO A 116 -13.70 -6.14 -8.08
C PRO A 116 -12.71 -5.51 -9.06
N GLU A 117 -13.18 -5.18 -10.27
CA GLU A 117 -12.39 -4.51 -11.31
C GLU A 117 -12.10 -3.04 -11.01
N LYS A 118 -12.87 -2.40 -10.10
CA LYS A 118 -12.70 -1.02 -9.64
C LYS A 118 -12.12 -0.93 -8.23
N ASP A 119 -11.89 -2.06 -7.55
CA ASP A 119 -11.26 -2.13 -6.21
C ASP A 119 -9.75 -1.90 -6.33
N VAL A 120 -9.33 -0.65 -6.44
CA VAL A 120 -7.92 -0.28 -6.66
C VAL A 120 -7.06 -0.35 -5.39
N ASP A 121 -7.66 -0.52 -4.22
CA ASP A 121 -6.94 -0.86 -2.98
C ASP A 121 -6.66 -2.37 -2.86
N GLY A 122 -7.34 -3.23 -3.66
CA GLY A 122 -7.12 -4.67 -3.70
C GLY A 122 -7.61 -5.43 -2.47
N PHE A 123 -8.61 -4.91 -1.76
CA PHE A 123 -9.13 -5.50 -0.52
C PHE A 123 -10.38 -6.36 -0.70
N HIS A 124 -11.04 -6.27 -1.85
CA HIS A 124 -12.20 -7.09 -2.17
C HIS A 124 -11.82 -8.58 -2.13
N ILE A 125 -12.68 -9.41 -1.55
CA ILE A 125 -12.42 -10.85 -1.35
C ILE A 125 -12.03 -11.58 -2.65
N SER A 126 -12.56 -11.16 -3.80
CA SER A 126 -12.17 -11.71 -5.11
C SER A 126 -10.71 -11.41 -5.44
N ASN A 127 -10.26 -10.16 -5.26
CA ASN A 127 -8.86 -9.76 -5.50
C ASN A 127 -7.91 -10.46 -4.53
N VAL A 128 -8.29 -10.57 -3.25
CA VAL A 128 -7.53 -11.32 -2.24
C VAL A 128 -7.41 -12.79 -2.61
N GLY A 129 -8.48 -13.42 -3.11
CA GLY A 129 -8.48 -14.81 -3.57
C GLY A 129 -7.60 -15.02 -4.80
N LEU A 130 -7.70 -14.14 -5.79
CA LEU A 130 -6.86 -14.16 -6.99
C LEU A 130 -5.37 -13.99 -6.66
N LEU A 131 -5.01 -13.03 -5.80
CA LEU A 131 -3.64 -12.83 -5.33
C LEU A 131 -3.12 -14.10 -4.62
N GLY A 132 -3.94 -14.69 -3.74
CA GLY A 132 -3.58 -15.88 -2.99
C GLY A 132 -3.35 -17.12 -3.86
N THR A 133 -3.91 -17.15 -5.07
CA THR A 133 -3.77 -18.23 -6.05
C THR A 133 -2.85 -17.90 -7.22
N GLY A 134 -2.13 -16.77 -7.15
CA GLY A 134 -1.16 -16.35 -8.18
C GLY A 134 -1.81 -15.92 -9.49
N GLN A 135 -3.07 -15.50 -9.45
CA GLN A 135 -3.79 -15.00 -10.62
C GLN A 135 -3.75 -13.47 -10.70
N LYS A 136 -4.01 -12.92 -11.89
CA LYS A 136 -4.12 -11.47 -12.07
C LYS A 136 -5.22 -10.89 -11.16
N SER A 137 -4.84 -9.95 -10.31
CA SER A 137 -5.74 -9.26 -9.36
C SER A 137 -5.44 -7.77 -9.31
N MET A 138 -6.25 -7.02 -8.61
CA MET A 138 -5.79 -5.77 -8.01
C MET A 138 -5.01 -6.12 -6.75
N VAL A 139 -3.82 -5.54 -6.60
CA VAL A 139 -2.91 -5.85 -5.50
C VAL A 139 -2.95 -4.72 -4.49
N PRO A 140 -3.03 -5.00 -3.18
CA PRO A 140 -2.99 -3.97 -2.15
C PRO A 140 -1.81 -3.02 -2.31
N CYS A 141 -2.10 -1.71 -2.32
CA CYS A 141 -1.15 -0.66 -2.70
C CYS A 141 0.12 -0.65 -1.87
N THR A 142 0.02 -0.78 -0.54
CA THR A 142 1.19 -0.76 0.36
C THR A 142 2.09 -1.97 0.16
N PRO A 143 1.59 -3.21 0.14
CA PRO A 143 2.40 -4.38 -0.20
C PRO A 143 3.03 -4.33 -1.59
N LEU A 144 2.30 -3.85 -2.60
CA LEU A 144 2.82 -3.66 -3.94
C LEU A 144 4.02 -2.69 -3.94
N GLY A 145 3.89 -1.56 -3.25
CA GLY A 145 4.98 -0.59 -3.11
C GLY A 145 6.21 -1.17 -2.41
N CYS A 146 6.01 -1.99 -1.38
CA CYS A 146 7.11 -2.71 -0.71
C CYS A 146 7.81 -3.67 -1.66
N LEU A 147 7.05 -4.47 -2.42
CA LEU A 147 7.59 -5.41 -3.40
C LEU A 147 8.39 -4.69 -4.48
N MET A 148 7.85 -3.60 -5.05
CA MET A 148 8.54 -2.81 -6.07
C MET A 148 9.89 -2.28 -5.58
N MET A 149 9.95 -1.75 -4.36
CA MET A 149 11.21 -1.28 -3.76
C MET A 149 12.19 -2.41 -3.50
N LEU A 150 11.73 -3.58 -3.06
CA LEU A 150 12.57 -4.77 -2.87
C LEU A 150 13.14 -5.28 -4.20
N ARG A 151 12.32 -5.35 -5.26
CA ARG A 151 12.78 -5.74 -6.61
C ARG A 151 13.77 -4.74 -7.20
N ASP A 152 13.56 -3.43 -7.00
CA ASP A 152 14.49 -2.40 -7.47
C ASP A 152 15.86 -2.51 -6.78
N TYR A 153 15.87 -2.83 -5.49
CA TYR A 153 17.12 -2.96 -4.72
C TYR A 153 17.87 -4.27 -5.02
N HIS A 154 17.17 -5.40 -5.05
CA HIS A 154 17.79 -6.74 -5.18
C HIS A 154 17.87 -7.26 -6.62
N GLY A 155 17.03 -6.76 -7.53
CA GLY A 155 16.80 -7.36 -8.85
C GLY A 155 15.95 -8.64 -8.78
N SER A 156 16.37 -9.63 -8.00
CA SER A 156 15.66 -10.90 -7.78
C SER A 156 15.56 -11.21 -6.29
N LEU A 157 14.39 -11.68 -5.85
CA LEU A 157 14.14 -12.11 -4.46
C LEU A 157 14.15 -13.64 -4.32
N SER A 158 14.34 -14.37 -5.42
CA SER A 158 14.24 -15.84 -5.45
C SER A 158 15.20 -16.50 -4.47
N GLY A 159 14.66 -17.37 -3.61
CA GLY A 159 15.42 -18.13 -2.61
C GLY A 159 15.68 -17.38 -1.29
N MET A 160 15.34 -16.08 -1.20
CA MET A 160 15.53 -15.32 0.04
C MET A 160 14.53 -15.75 1.11
N ASN A 161 14.96 -15.69 2.38
CA ASN A 161 14.10 -15.89 3.53
C ASN A 161 13.46 -14.54 3.94
N ALA A 162 12.15 -14.47 3.91
CA ALA A 162 11.43 -13.26 4.26
C ALA A 162 10.56 -13.47 5.51
N VAL A 163 10.64 -12.55 6.45
CA VAL A 163 9.77 -12.51 7.63
C VAL A 163 8.88 -11.27 7.55
N VAL A 164 7.57 -11.50 7.55
CA VAL A 164 6.56 -10.46 7.65
C VAL A 164 6.04 -10.41 9.07
N ILE A 165 6.34 -9.34 9.80
CA ILE A 165 5.85 -9.11 11.16
C ILE A 165 4.53 -8.35 11.07
N GLY A 166 3.42 -9.05 11.27
CA GLY A 166 2.06 -8.55 11.10
C GLY A 166 1.25 -9.47 10.19
N ARG A 167 -0.07 -9.51 10.42
CA ARG A 167 -0.99 -10.39 9.66
C ARG A 167 -2.33 -9.74 9.33
N SER A 168 -2.32 -8.42 9.14
CA SER A 168 -3.51 -7.68 8.70
C SER A 168 -3.93 -8.12 7.29
N ASN A 169 -5.21 -7.98 6.99
CA ASN A 169 -5.73 -8.26 5.65
C ASN A 169 -5.24 -7.25 4.61
N ILE A 170 -4.87 -6.04 5.07
CA ILE A 170 -4.49 -4.94 4.19
C ILE A 170 -2.97 -4.85 3.91
N VAL A 171 -2.12 -5.46 4.75
CA VAL A 171 -0.65 -5.42 4.56
C VAL A 171 -0.01 -6.79 4.76
N GLY A 172 -0.08 -7.37 5.95
CA GLY A 172 0.75 -8.53 6.31
C GLY A 172 0.48 -9.77 5.44
N LYS A 173 -0.78 -10.14 5.27
CA LYS A 173 -1.17 -11.29 4.43
C LYS A 173 -0.84 -11.06 2.95
N PRO A 174 -1.26 -9.95 2.31
CA PRO A 174 -0.93 -9.72 0.91
C PRO A 174 0.58 -9.56 0.67
N MET A 175 1.34 -8.96 1.60
CA MET A 175 2.79 -8.89 1.49
C MET A 175 3.43 -10.29 1.46
N ALA A 176 2.96 -11.20 2.30
CA ALA A 176 3.45 -12.57 2.32
C ALA A 176 3.13 -13.31 1.01
N GLN A 177 1.95 -13.09 0.43
CA GLN A 177 1.57 -13.66 -0.86
C GLN A 177 2.45 -13.14 -2.00
N LEU A 178 2.76 -11.84 -2.01
CA LEU A 178 3.63 -11.24 -3.02
C LEU A 178 5.06 -11.78 -2.92
N LEU A 179 5.62 -11.87 -1.73
CA LEU A 179 6.96 -12.44 -1.50
C LEU A 179 7.02 -13.92 -1.89
N LEU A 180 5.95 -14.69 -1.60
CA LEU A 180 5.85 -16.07 -2.03
C LEU A 180 5.80 -16.16 -3.57
N GLY A 181 5.07 -15.27 -4.24
CA GLY A 181 5.04 -15.15 -5.69
C GLY A 181 6.41 -14.87 -6.30
N ASP A 182 7.26 -14.13 -5.60
CA ASP A 182 8.65 -13.87 -5.97
C ASP A 182 9.64 -14.98 -5.54
N SER A 183 9.11 -16.15 -5.19
CA SER A 183 9.88 -17.34 -4.81
C SER A 183 10.71 -17.18 -3.52
N CYS A 184 10.28 -16.32 -2.60
CA CYS A 184 10.81 -16.26 -1.25
C CYS A 184 10.30 -17.42 -0.40
N THR A 185 11.10 -17.86 0.60
CA THR A 185 10.62 -18.63 1.74
C THR A 185 10.03 -17.65 2.75
N VAL A 186 8.71 -17.71 3.01
CA VAL A 186 8.02 -16.68 3.78
C VAL A 186 7.53 -17.18 5.12
N THR A 187 7.85 -16.44 6.18
CA THR A 187 7.30 -16.63 7.52
C THR A 187 6.45 -15.43 7.91
N ILE A 188 5.19 -15.66 8.30
CA ILE A 188 4.33 -14.64 8.91
C ILE A 188 4.44 -14.75 10.43
N ALA A 189 4.96 -13.70 11.06
CA ALA A 189 5.07 -13.59 12.51
C ALA A 189 4.02 -12.60 13.08
N HIS A 190 3.61 -12.81 14.33
CA HIS A 190 2.56 -12.01 14.95
C HIS A 190 2.67 -12.05 16.49
N SER A 191 1.77 -11.37 17.20
CA SER A 191 1.78 -11.24 18.67
C SER A 191 1.74 -12.56 19.47
N ARG A 192 1.45 -13.70 18.81
CA ARG A 192 1.45 -15.03 19.42
C ARG A 192 2.64 -15.89 18.97
N THR A 193 3.54 -15.35 18.15
CA THR A 193 4.76 -16.04 17.72
C THR A 193 5.68 -16.22 18.92
N LYS A 194 6.12 -17.44 19.16
CA LYS A 194 7.09 -17.75 20.21
C LYS A 194 8.47 -17.32 19.72
N ASP A 195 9.25 -16.72 20.61
CA ASP A 195 10.62 -16.27 20.32
C ASP A 195 10.73 -15.49 19.00
N LEU A 196 9.93 -14.42 18.92
CA LEU A 196 9.91 -13.56 17.74
C LEU A 196 11.31 -13.06 17.32
N PRO A 197 12.19 -12.68 18.24
CA PRO A 197 13.57 -12.32 17.91
C PRO A 197 14.33 -13.41 17.14
N ALA A 198 14.23 -14.67 17.57
CA ALA A 198 14.89 -15.77 16.87
C ALA A 198 14.34 -16.00 15.45
N VAL A 199 13.03 -15.83 15.27
CA VAL A 199 12.40 -15.92 13.94
C VAL A 199 12.93 -14.82 13.01
N VAL A 200 13.05 -13.59 13.50
CA VAL A 200 13.50 -12.44 12.69
C VAL A 200 14.98 -12.53 12.34
N ARG A 201 15.85 -13.04 13.24
CA ARG A 201 17.30 -13.16 13.01
C ARG A 201 17.69 -14.06 11.83
N GLY A 202 16.81 -14.90 11.34
CA GLY A 202 17.06 -15.77 10.19
C GLY A 202 16.62 -15.21 8.85
N ALA A 203 16.19 -13.94 8.79
CA ALA A 203 15.58 -13.36 7.60
C ALA A 203 16.55 -12.50 6.80
N ASP A 204 16.56 -12.71 5.48
CA ASP A 204 17.23 -11.83 4.51
C ASP A 204 16.41 -10.56 4.26
N ILE A 205 15.07 -10.68 4.39
CA ILE A 205 14.10 -9.59 4.25
C ILE A 205 13.19 -9.56 5.48
N VAL A 206 13.11 -8.41 6.13
CA VAL A 206 12.17 -8.16 7.25
C VAL A 206 11.19 -7.07 6.85
N VAL A 207 9.90 -7.40 6.88
CA VAL A 207 8.82 -6.42 6.68
C VAL A 207 8.08 -6.22 8.00
N ALA A 208 8.21 -5.05 8.60
CA ALA A 208 7.54 -4.71 9.86
C ALA A 208 6.23 -3.96 9.57
N ALA A 209 5.09 -4.55 9.99
CA ALA A 209 3.74 -4.04 9.73
C ALA A 209 2.79 -4.34 10.90
N VAL A 210 3.13 -3.85 12.10
CA VAL A 210 2.42 -4.14 13.36
C VAL A 210 1.74 -2.91 13.97
N GLY A 211 2.08 -1.69 13.52
CA GLY A 211 1.55 -0.45 14.08
C GLY A 211 2.00 -0.21 15.53
N ARG A 212 3.24 -0.59 15.86
CA ARG A 212 3.83 -0.40 17.19
C ARG A 212 5.15 0.35 17.06
N PRO A 213 5.25 1.56 17.63
CA PRO A 213 6.42 2.38 17.48
C PRO A 213 7.70 1.69 17.97
N GLU A 214 8.72 1.65 17.12
CA GLU A 214 10.08 1.22 17.43
C GLU A 214 10.18 -0.18 18.09
N MET A 215 9.23 -1.10 17.76
CA MET A 215 9.11 -2.42 18.38
C MET A 215 10.25 -3.36 17.98
N VAL A 216 10.79 -3.23 16.76
CA VAL A 216 11.82 -4.13 16.22
C VAL A 216 13.20 -3.48 16.36
N PRO A 217 14.04 -3.92 17.33
CA PRO A 217 15.38 -3.38 17.53
C PRO A 217 16.40 -4.04 16.58
N GLY A 218 17.58 -3.42 16.45
CA GLY A 218 18.64 -3.87 15.56
C GLY A 218 19.22 -5.24 15.90
N ASP A 219 19.18 -5.67 17.16
CA ASP A 219 19.66 -6.99 17.60
C ASP A 219 18.76 -8.17 17.15
N TRP A 220 17.56 -7.87 16.57
CA TRP A 220 16.74 -8.86 15.88
C TRP A 220 17.10 -8.99 14.41
N ILE A 221 17.81 -8.04 13.84
CA ILE A 221 18.10 -7.98 12.41
C ILE A 221 19.40 -8.75 12.11
N GLN A 222 19.32 -9.66 11.12
CA GLN A 222 20.52 -10.31 10.58
C GLN A 222 21.42 -9.27 9.92
N PRO A 223 22.76 -9.31 10.14
CA PRO A 223 23.69 -8.44 9.43
C PRO A 223 23.52 -8.53 7.91
N GLY A 224 23.29 -7.38 7.26
CA GLY A 224 23.10 -7.32 5.83
C GLY A 224 21.66 -7.52 5.34
N ALA A 225 20.70 -7.83 6.22
CA ALA A 225 19.29 -7.97 5.85
C ALA A 225 18.68 -6.66 5.34
N THR A 226 17.64 -6.78 4.52
CA THR A 226 16.84 -5.63 4.05
C THR A 226 15.62 -5.46 4.95
N VAL A 227 15.43 -4.25 5.47
CA VAL A 227 14.33 -3.91 6.39
C VAL A 227 13.36 -2.95 5.71
N ILE A 228 12.12 -3.38 5.54
CA ILE A 228 10.99 -2.58 5.06
C ILE A 228 10.10 -2.24 6.25
N ASP A 229 10.11 -0.99 6.65
CA ASP A 229 9.28 -0.47 7.73
C ASP A 229 7.98 0.14 7.18
N VAL A 230 6.87 -0.56 7.37
CA VAL A 230 5.54 -0.11 6.94
C VAL A 230 4.87 0.76 7.99
N GLY A 231 5.36 0.71 9.23
CA GLY A 231 4.78 1.43 10.35
C GLY A 231 4.77 2.95 10.16
N ILE A 232 3.68 3.59 10.53
CA ILE A 232 3.58 5.05 10.65
C ILE A 232 2.93 5.34 11.99
N ASN A 233 3.74 5.62 12.98
CA ASN A 233 3.31 5.87 14.35
C ASN A 233 3.63 7.31 14.73
N ARG A 234 2.70 7.96 15.42
CA ARG A 234 2.91 9.31 15.97
C ARG A 234 3.24 9.19 17.45
N ILE A 235 4.40 9.67 17.85
CA ILE A 235 4.84 9.68 19.25
C ILE A 235 5.14 11.11 19.71
N ASP A 236 4.99 11.36 21.00
CA ASP A 236 5.31 12.64 21.61
C ASP A 236 6.84 12.85 21.66
N LYS A 237 7.25 14.09 21.52
CA LYS A 237 8.64 14.51 21.72
C LYS A 237 8.84 15.01 23.16
N PRO A 238 10.02 14.77 23.77
CA PRO A 238 10.32 15.28 25.11
C PRO A 238 10.20 16.79 25.25
N GLU A 239 10.55 17.51 24.18
CA GLU A 239 10.48 18.98 24.09
C GLU A 239 9.11 19.52 23.69
N GLY A 240 8.11 18.67 23.58
CA GLY A 240 6.76 19.01 23.13
C GLY A 240 6.55 18.82 21.63
N GLY A 241 5.29 18.65 21.23
CA GLY A 241 4.91 18.30 19.87
C GLY A 241 5.07 16.80 19.59
N THR A 242 4.95 16.39 18.32
CA THR A 242 4.98 14.99 17.92
C THR A 242 6.00 14.74 16.80
N ARG A 243 6.43 13.48 16.66
CA ARG A 243 7.21 13.01 15.50
C ARG A 243 6.61 11.72 14.97
N LEU A 244 6.85 11.44 13.69
CA LEU A 244 6.53 10.15 13.08
C LEU A 244 7.72 9.20 13.23
N VAL A 245 7.42 7.96 13.58
CA VAL A 245 8.37 6.85 13.64
C VAL A 245 7.75 5.60 13.01
N GLY A 246 8.58 4.65 12.64
CA GLY A 246 8.14 3.37 12.13
C GLY A 246 7.89 2.32 13.23
N ASP A 247 7.77 1.09 12.78
CA ASP A 247 7.66 -0.09 13.65
C ASP A 247 9.05 -0.63 14.05
N VAL A 248 10.13 -0.21 13.38
CA VAL A 248 11.49 -0.57 13.76
C VAL A 248 12.19 0.59 14.48
N ASP A 249 13.08 0.28 15.41
CA ASP A 249 14.06 1.23 15.91
C ASP A 249 15.08 1.50 14.79
N TYR A 250 14.82 2.56 14.03
CA TYR A 250 15.58 2.91 12.84
C TYR A 250 17.06 3.05 13.11
N ALA A 251 17.43 3.68 14.23
CA ALA A 251 18.83 3.96 14.55
C ALA A 251 19.64 2.68 14.73
N SER A 252 19.15 1.75 15.57
CA SER A 252 19.83 0.48 15.81
C SER A 252 19.75 -0.47 14.61
N CYS A 253 18.63 -0.48 13.87
CA CYS A 253 18.52 -1.30 12.68
C CYS A 253 19.44 -0.84 11.54
N ALA A 254 19.62 0.46 11.34
CA ALA A 254 20.49 1.01 10.30
C ALA A 254 21.98 0.71 10.51
N GLU A 255 22.40 0.36 11.72
CA GLU A 255 23.78 -0.06 12.00
C GLU A 255 24.06 -1.50 11.54
N VAL A 256 23.02 -2.34 11.43
CA VAL A 256 23.14 -3.78 11.19
C VAL A 256 22.63 -4.18 9.80
N ALA A 257 21.53 -3.57 9.35
CA ALA A 257 20.91 -3.87 8.07
C ALA A 257 21.82 -3.53 6.88
N GLY A 258 21.65 -4.24 5.78
CA GLY A 258 22.25 -3.89 4.47
C GLY A 258 21.49 -2.74 3.81
N ALA A 259 20.14 -2.76 3.93
CA ALA A 259 19.26 -1.71 3.42
C ALA A 259 18.05 -1.52 4.34
N ILE A 260 17.52 -0.29 4.38
CA ILE A 260 16.38 0.06 5.24
C ILE A 260 15.55 1.20 4.65
N THR A 261 14.22 1.13 4.80
CA THR A 261 13.33 2.25 4.48
C THR A 261 13.23 3.23 5.66
N PRO A 262 13.30 4.56 5.44
CA PRO A 262 13.09 5.54 6.51
C PRO A 262 11.59 5.75 6.79
N VAL A 263 11.27 6.23 8.00
CA VAL A 263 9.93 6.73 8.34
C VAL A 263 10.07 8.13 8.93
N PRO A 264 9.45 9.16 8.32
CA PRO A 264 8.71 9.15 7.05
C PRO A 264 9.61 9.06 5.81
N GLY A 265 9.01 8.79 4.64
CA GLY A 265 9.69 8.86 3.33
C GLY A 265 10.04 7.51 2.69
N GLY A 266 9.78 6.39 3.39
CA GLY A 266 9.89 5.05 2.84
C GLY A 266 8.59 4.57 2.18
N VAL A 267 7.86 3.68 2.84
CA VAL A 267 6.69 2.99 2.27
C VAL A 267 5.50 3.92 1.97
N GLY A 268 5.21 4.89 2.83
CA GLY A 268 4.01 5.74 2.71
C GLY A 268 3.83 6.42 1.34
N PRO A 269 4.86 7.07 0.76
CA PRO A 269 4.76 7.66 -0.57
C PRO A 269 4.44 6.64 -1.67
N MET A 270 4.92 5.39 -1.55
CA MET A 270 4.66 4.33 -2.51
C MET A 270 3.20 3.88 -2.53
N THR A 271 2.51 3.92 -1.37
CA THR A 271 1.09 3.55 -1.30
C THR A 271 0.25 4.40 -2.27
N ILE A 272 0.50 5.71 -2.32
CA ILE A 272 -0.25 6.59 -3.25
C ILE A 272 0.18 6.33 -4.70
N ALA A 273 1.47 6.17 -4.97
CA ALA A 273 1.94 5.88 -6.32
C ALA A 273 1.35 4.57 -6.87
N CYS A 274 1.27 3.52 -6.05
CA CYS A 274 0.65 2.26 -6.42
C CYS A 274 -0.88 2.36 -6.59
N LEU A 275 -1.56 3.20 -5.80
CA LEU A 275 -2.98 3.48 -6.01
C LEU A 275 -3.25 4.07 -7.39
N LEU A 276 -2.43 5.02 -7.83
CA LEU A 276 -2.56 5.60 -9.17
C LEU A 276 -2.23 4.55 -10.25
N ALA A 277 -1.21 3.74 -10.06
CA ALA A 277 -0.86 2.64 -10.95
C ALA A 277 -2.01 1.63 -11.08
N ASN A 278 -2.62 1.21 -9.95
CA ASN A 278 -3.78 0.33 -9.94
C ASN A 278 -4.97 0.97 -10.67
N THR A 279 -5.20 2.28 -10.53
CA THR A 279 -6.30 2.98 -11.23
C THR A 279 -6.09 2.98 -12.73
N VAL A 280 -4.87 3.19 -13.21
CA VAL A 280 -4.54 3.08 -14.65
C VAL A 280 -4.72 1.64 -15.14
N THR A 281 -4.26 0.67 -14.36
CA THR A 281 -4.44 -0.76 -14.67
C THR A 281 -5.92 -1.14 -14.74
N ALA A 282 -6.73 -0.66 -13.80
CA ALA A 282 -8.18 -0.86 -13.81
C ALA A 282 -8.82 -0.26 -15.08
N CYS A 283 -8.45 0.96 -15.43
CA CYS A 283 -8.90 1.60 -16.66
C CYS A 283 -8.53 0.76 -17.90
N CYS A 284 -7.29 0.29 -17.98
CA CYS A 284 -6.86 -0.55 -19.09
C CYS A 284 -7.67 -1.85 -19.18
N ARG A 285 -7.91 -2.53 -18.04
CA ARG A 285 -8.69 -3.78 -17.99
C ARG A 285 -10.15 -3.58 -18.40
N ILE A 286 -10.79 -2.52 -17.90
CA ILE A 286 -12.20 -2.18 -18.20
C ILE A 286 -12.37 -1.92 -19.70
N HIS A 287 -11.41 -1.25 -20.34
CA HIS A 287 -11.48 -0.87 -21.75
C HIS A 287 -10.74 -1.83 -22.69
N GLY A 288 -10.19 -2.94 -22.22
CA GLY A 288 -9.43 -3.91 -23.03
C GLY A 288 -8.14 -3.33 -23.64
N LEU A 289 -7.52 -2.37 -22.95
CA LEU A 289 -6.26 -1.75 -23.36
C LEU A 289 -5.05 -2.52 -22.78
N VAL A 290 -3.86 -2.26 -23.35
CA VAL A 290 -2.62 -2.84 -22.85
C VAL A 290 -2.30 -2.27 -21.47
N GLU A 291 -2.13 -3.16 -20.50
CA GLU A 291 -1.76 -2.79 -19.12
C GLU A 291 -0.34 -2.19 -19.08
N PRO A 292 -0.04 -1.26 -18.16
CA PRO A 292 1.29 -0.71 -18.01
C PRO A 292 2.29 -1.76 -17.47
N GLU A 293 3.38 -1.99 -18.18
CA GLU A 293 4.44 -2.88 -17.72
C GLU A 293 5.18 -2.31 -16.50
N GLY A 294 5.48 -3.16 -15.52
CA GLY A 294 6.29 -2.81 -14.34
C GLY A 294 5.57 -1.94 -13.30
N LEU A 295 4.28 -1.62 -13.48
CA LEU A 295 3.48 -0.87 -12.50
C LEU A 295 2.55 -1.76 -11.66
N THR A 296 2.50 -3.06 -11.94
CA THR A 296 1.72 -4.07 -11.20
C THR A 296 2.60 -5.24 -10.80
N ALA A 297 2.09 -6.14 -9.96
CA ALA A 297 2.82 -7.33 -9.49
C ALA A 297 2.85 -8.45 -10.54
#